data_d0b87559aafc5deb58227b172b988447
#
_entry.id   d0b87559aafc5deb58227b172b988447
#
_cell.length_a   1.000
_cell.length_b   1.000
_cell.length_c   1.000
_cell.angle_alpha   90.00
_cell.angle_beta   90.00
_cell.angle_gamma   90.00
#
_symmetry.space_group_name_H-M   'P 1'
#
loop_
_entity.id
_entity.type
_entity.pdbx_description
1 polymer ?
#
loop_
_entity_poly.entity_id
_entity_poly.type
_entity_poly.pdbx_seq_one_letter_code
_entity_poly.pdbx_strand_id
1 'polypeptide(L)'
;MAALLLLSKSLGGPVPAAFLEELARKVGININARKLALISAEMSSSLRLSLKTKSPNYIPFIIAGLRRDQETSAKLKRDYGELLETALLRLEVKAIDMSRRLEARYRGLLAGKSPLVTAAASVWLTAKSLGMRAITQEAVAKAAGISHSALRRRIYSFGIRSSMQGKGEPRWIGLIQSS
;
A
#
# COMPACT_ATOMS: atom_id res chain seq x y z
N MET A 1 -13.36 14.03 11.28
CA MET A 1 -12.78 12.83 10.67
C MET A 1 -13.08 12.70 9.17
N ALA A 2 -14.34 12.69 8.70
CA ALA A 2 -14.66 12.60 7.26
C ALA A 2 -14.03 13.75 6.45
N ALA A 3 -14.08 14.99 6.96
CA ALA A 3 -13.42 16.15 6.35
C ALA A 3 -11.91 16.00 6.26
N LEU A 4 -11.24 15.40 7.27
CA LEU A 4 -9.82 15.07 7.22
C LEU A 4 -9.51 14.05 6.14
N LEU A 5 -10.39 13.05 5.97
CA LEU A 5 -10.25 12.06 4.89
C LEU A 5 -10.35 12.71 3.51
N LEU A 6 -11.28 13.65 3.31
CA LEU A 6 -11.41 14.42 2.07
C LEU A 6 -10.20 15.32 1.84
N LEU A 7 -9.79 16.07 2.86
CA LEU A 7 -8.65 16.99 2.76
C LEU A 7 -7.36 16.21 2.42
N SER A 8 -7.11 15.07 3.07
CA SER A 8 -5.94 14.25 2.74
C SER A 8 -5.94 13.76 1.29
N LYS A 9 -7.11 13.39 0.76
CA LYS A 9 -7.25 13.02 -0.65
C LYS A 9 -7.00 14.20 -1.60
N SER A 10 -7.48 15.39 -1.27
CA SER A 10 -7.29 16.59 -2.09
C SER A 10 -5.83 17.04 -2.15
N LEU A 11 -5.08 16.82 -1.07
CA LEU A 11 -3.66 17.15 -0.98
C LEU A 11 -2.74 16.05 -1.57
N GLY A 12 -3.32 14.99 -2.17
CA GLY A 12 -2.55 13.92 -2.81
C GLY A 12 -1.87 12.94 -1.85
N GLY A 13 -2.07 13.08 -0.54
CA GLY A 13 -1.56 12.19 0.51
C GLY A 13 -2.69 11.44 1.23
N PRO A 14 -3.38 10.49 0.57
CA PRO A 14 -4.57 9.89 1.14
C PRO A 14 -4.26 9.07 2.39
N VAL A 15 -4.94 9.42 3.48
CA VAL A 15 -4.94 8.64 4.71
C VAL A 15 -6.04 7.57 4.61
N PRO A 16 -5.74 6.29 4.82
CA PRO A 16 -6.74 5.24 4.84
C PRO A 16 -7.78 5.46 5.96
N ALA A 17 -9.05 5.17 5.65
CA ALA A 17 -10.13 5.30 6.63
C ALA A 17 -9.91 4.43 7.89
N ALA A 18 -9.29 3.26 7.73
CA ALA A 18 -8.93 2.38 8.84
C ALA A 18 -7.93 3.03 9.82
N PHE A 19 -6.99 3.84 9.31
CA PHE A 19 -6.07 4.58 10.18
C PHE A 19 -6.80 5.67 10.98
N LEU A 20 -7.75 6.37 10.36
CA LEU A 20 -8.58 7.36 11.07
C LEU A 20 -9.51 6.72 12.10
N GLU A 21 -10.01 5.50 11.82
CA GLU A 21 -10.74 4.70 12.79
C GLU A 21 -9.88 4.38 14.02
N GLU A 22 -8.64 3.95 13.81
CA GLU A 22 -7.71 3.66 14.91
C GLU A 22 -7.40 4.91 15.75
N LEU A 23 -7.15 6.05 15.10
CA LEU A 23 -6.95 7.33 15.80
C LEU A 23 -8.19 7.75 16.57
N ALA A 24 -9.39 7.62 15.98
CA ALA A 24 -10.64 7.95 16.65
C ALA A 24 -10.83 7.10 17.91
N ARG A 25 -10.53 5.81 17.85
CA ARG A 25 -10.60 4.90 19.00
C ARG A 25 -9.66 5.31 20.12
N LYS A 26 -8.44 5.76 19.80
CA LYS A 26 -7.46 6.24 20.80
C LYS A 26 -7.92 7.49 21.56
N VAL A 27 -8.76 8.32 20.95
CA VAL A 27 -9.34 9.51 21.59
C VAL A 27 -10.79 9.29 22.06
N GLY A 28 -11.22 8.04 22.20
CA GLY A 28 -12.54 7.69 22.72
C GLY A 28 -13.72 7.89 21.75
N ILE A 29 -13.46 8.11 20.47
CA ILE A 29 -14.50 8.31 19.46
C ILE A 29 -14.80 6.97 18.76
N ASN A 30 -16.02 6.47 18.91
CA ASN A 30 -16.45 5.23 18.26
C ASN A 30 -17.00 5.50 16.84
N ILE A 31 -16.15 5.36 15.85
CA ILE A 31 -16.52 5.49 14.44
C ILE A 31 -15.77 4.43 13.62
N ASN A 32 -16.46 3.73 12.71
CA ASN A 32 -15.80 2.72 11.88
C ASN A 32 -15.39 3.25 10.51
N ALA A 33 -14.38 2.61 9.91
CA ALA A 33 -13.82 2.98 8.62
C ALA A 33 -14.85 3.01 7.48
N ARG A 34 -15.83 2.09 7.50
CA ARG A 34 -16.90 2.03 6.49
C ARG A 34 -17.79 3.25 6.54
N LYS A 35 -18.23 3.65 7.75
CA LYS A 35 -19.05 4.85 7.95
C LYS A 35 -18.29 6.12 7.56
N LEU A 36 -17.00 6.22 7.92
CA LEU A 36 -16.12 7.31 7.49
C LEU A 36 -16.01 7.40 5.96
N ALA A 37 -15.83 6.26 5.29
CA ALA A 37 -15.74 6.21 3.83
C ALA A 37 -17.05 6.64 3.15
N LEU A 38 -18.21 6.21 3.67
CA LEU A 38 -19.52 6.60 3.16
C LEU A 38 -19.76 8.10 3.30
N ILE A 39 -19.58 8.67 4.50
CA ILE A 39 -19.73 10.11 4.75
C ILE A 39 -18.77 10.91 3.85
N SER A 40 -17.52 10.45 3.70
CA SER A 40 -16.55 11.10 2.81
C SER A 40 -16.98 11.07 1.35
N ALA A 41 -17.57 9.96 0.88
CA ALA A 41 -18.08 9.85 -0.49
C ALA A 41 -19.29 10.76 -0.72
N GLU A 42 -20.21 10.86 0.23
CA GLU A 42 -21.38 11.71 0.20
C GLU A 42 -21.00 13.20 0.19
N MET A 43 -20.07 13.60 1.07
CA MET A 43 -19.51 14.96 1.06
C MET A 43 -18.80 15.28 -0.26
N SER A 44 -18.02 14.34 -0.82
CA SER A 44 -17.34 14.52 -2.11
C SER A 44 -18.35 14.73 -3.25
N SER A 45 -19.43 13.95 -3.26
CA SER A 45 -20.53 14.09 -4.21
C SER A 45 -21.23 15.44 -4.08
N SER A 46 -21.60 15.83 -2.86
CA SER A 46 -22.29 17.10 -2.57
C SER A 46 -21.45 18.32 -2.96
N LEU A 47 -20.12 18.23 -2.77
CA LEU A 47 -19.17 19.28 -3.14
C LEU A 47 -18.71 19.17 -4.61
N ARG A 48 -19.22 18.20 -5.39
CA ARG A 48 -18.82 17.92 -6.78
C ARG A 48 -17.31 17.72 -6.95
N LEU A 49 -16.63 17.16 -5.92
CA LEU A 49 -15.21 16.92 -5.94
C LEU A 49 -14.90 15.57 -6.58
N SER A 50 -14.16 15.57 -7.68
CA SER A 50 -13.66 14.33 -8.32
C SER A 50 -12.27 13.95 -7.77
N LEU A 51 -12.23 13.37 -6.57
CA LEU A 51 -10.98 13.00 -5.89
C LEU A 51 -10.56 11.57 -6.29
N LYS A 52 -9.96 11.43 -7.48
CA LYS A 52 -9.39 10.15 -7.93
C LYS A 52 -8.00 9.97 -7.34
N THR A 53 -7.92 9.21 -6.26
CA THR A 53 -6.63 8.85 -5.67
C THR A 53 -5.99 7.69 -6.43
N LYS A 54 -4.75 7.87 -6.89
CA LYS A 54 -3.96 6.84 -7.57
C LYS A 54 -3.20 5.96 -6.56
N SER A 55 -2.86 4.73 -6.95
CA SER A 55 -2.13 3.81 -6.06
C SER A 55 -0.77 4.35 -5.58
N PRO A 56 0.05 5.04 -6.40
CA PRO A 56 1.32 5.59 -5.94
C PRO A 56 1.20 6.50 -4.71
N ASN A 57 0.09 7.21 -4.58
CA ASN A 57 -0.11 8.17 -3.48
C ASN A 57 -0.23 7.52 -2.09
N TYR A 58 -0.53 6.19 -2.03
CA TYR A 58 -0.61 5.45 -0.77
C TYR A 58 0.74 4.87 -0.33
N ILE A 59 1.76 4.84 -1.19
CA ILE A 59 3.02 4.17 -0.90
C ILE A 59 3.76 4.82 0.27
N PRO A 60 3.91 6.16 0.35
CA PRO A 60 4.55 6.81 1.50
C PRO A 60 3.87 6.45 2.84
N PHE A 61 2.52 6.36 2.83
CA PHE A 61 1.76 5.96 4.02
C PHE A 61 2.11 4.52 4.45
N ILE A 62 2.20 3.58 3.50
CA ILE A 62 2.53 2.19 3.79
C ILE A 62 3.96 2.08 4.32
N ILE A 63 4.92 2.79 3.73
CA ILE A 63 6.31 2.85 4.20
C ILE A 63 6.39 3.41 5.63
N ALA A 64 5.66 4.48 5.93
CA ALA A 64 5.56 5.02 7.28
C ALA A 64 4.92 4.01 8.26
N GLY A 65 3.97 3.20 7.80
CA GLY A 65 3.38 2.09 8.56
C GLY A 65 4.41 1.00 8.90
N LEU A 66 5.24 0.61 7.94
CA LEU A 66 6.32 -0.36 8.15
C LEU A 66 7.38 0.14 9.14
N ARG A 67 7.69 1.44 9.14
CA ARG A 67 8.59 2.07 10.14
C ARG A 67 8.02 2.02 11.56
N ARG A 68 6.70 2.18 11.71
CA ARG A 68 6.02 2.17 13.02
C ARG A 68 5.77 0.78 13.57
N ASP A 69 5.73 -0.24 12.73
CA ASP A 69 5.57 -1.61 13.17
C ASP A 69 6.86 -2.10 13.85
N GLN A 70 6.82 -2.28 15.17
CA GLN A 70 7.99 -2.57 15.99
C GLN A 70 8.75 -3.79 15.52
N GLU A 71 8.03 -4.87 15.18
CA GLU A 71 8.65 -6.13 14.76
C GLU A 71 9.38 -5.97 13.41
N THR A 72 8.70 -5.39 12.42
CA THR A 72 9.28 -5.16 11.09
C THR A 72 10.43 -4.16 11.16
N SER A 73 10.27 -3.07 11.92
CA SER A 73 11.31 -2.06 12.12
C SER A 73 12.56 -2.63 12.76
N ALA A 74 12.41 -3.48 13.80
CA ALA A 74 13.55 -4.14 14.45
C ALA A 74 14.30 -5.07 13.49
N LYS A 75 13.58 -5.86 12.68
CA LYS A 75 14.19 -6.72 11.65
C LYS A 75 14.92 -5.90 10.58
N LEU A 76 14.30 -4.83 10.10
CA LEU A 76 14.91 -3.93 9.12
C LEU A 76 16.17 -3.24 9.67
N LYS A 77 16.14 -2.78 10.91
CA LYS A 77 17.32 -2.18 11.57
C LYS A 77 18.47 -3.19 11.69
N ARG A 78 18.17 -4.45 12.02
CA ARG A 78 19.17 -5.51 12.09
C ARG A 78 19.78 -5.80 10.71
N ASP A 79 18.95 -5.81 9.65
CA ASP A 79 19.38 -6.19 8.30
C ASP A 79 20.13 -5.05 7.59
N TYR A 80 19.80 -3.78 7.88
CA TYR A 80 20.31 -2.61 7.16
C TYR A 80 21.10 -1.61 8.02
N GLY A 81 21.02 -1.68 9.36
CA GLY A 81 21.74 -0.78 10.25
C GLY A 81 21.52 0.70 9.91
N GLU A 82 22.62 1.42 9.72
CA GLU A 82 22.60 2.85 9.36
C GLU A 82 22.04 3.14 7.95
N LEU A 83 22.05 2.15 7.06
CA LEU A 83 21.54 2.29 5.70
C LEU A 83 20.01 2.10 5.61
N LEU A 84 19.31 1.92 6.74
CA LEU A 84 17.88 1.67 6.77
C LEU A 84 17.07 2.74 6.04
N GLU A 85 17.35 4.02 6.30
CA GLU A 85 16.61 5.11 5.67
C GLU A 85 16.82 5.15 4.16
N THR A 86 18.04 4.93 3.71
CA THR A 86 18.38 4.83 2.28
C THR A 86 17.67 3.63 1.63
N ALA A 87 17.63 2.47 2.32
CA ALA A 87 16.95 1.28 1.82
C ALA A 87 15.42 1.50 1.71
N LEU A 88 14.81 2.16 2.70
CA LEU A 88 13.38 2.49 2.69
C LEU A 88 13.04 3.53 1.62
N LEU A 89 13.87 4.55 1.43
CA LEU A 89 13.70 5.53 0.36
C LEU A 89 13.79 4.85 -1.02
N ARG A 90 14.77 3.96 -1.20
CA ARG A 90 14.91 3.17 -2.44
C ARG A 90 13.68 2.28 -2.68
N LEU A 91 13.16 1.64 -1.62
CA LEU A 91 11.92 0.87 -1.70
C LEU A 91 10.74 1.75 -2.13
N GLU A 92 10.59 2.92 -1.53
CA GLU A 92 9.51 3.86 -1.83
C GLU A 92 9.52 4.30 -3.29
N VAL A 93 10.65 4.79 -3.78
CA VAL A 93 10.81 5.27 -5.17
C VAL A 93 10.52 4.14 -6.17
N LYS A 94 11.10 2.95 -5.95
CA LYS A 94 10.86 1.80 -6.84
C LYS A 94 9.44 1.25 -6.74
N ALA A 95 8.79 1.31 -5.58
CA ALA A 95 7.40 0.89 -5.43
C ALA A 95 6.43 1.84 -6.13
N ILE A 96 6.71 3.15 -6.15
CA ILE A 96 5.96 4.14 -6.92
C ILE A 96 6.04 3.81 -8.41
N ASP A 97 7.23 3.54 -8.92
CA ASP A 97 7.41 3.15 -10.33
C ASP A 97 6.70 1.82 -10.64
N MET A 98 6.88 0.80 -9.81
CA MET A 98 6.17 -0.47 -9.92
C MET A 98 4.65 -0.27 -9.96
N SER A 99 4.11 0.58 -9.10
CA SER A 99 2.68 0.87 -9.05
C SER A 99 2.18 1.49 -10.36
N ARG A 100 2.92 2.43 -10.93
CA ARG A 100 2.61 3.04 -12.24
C ARG A 100 2.62 2.01 -13.36
N ARG A 101 3.61 1.12 -13.40
CA ARG A 101 3.71 0.03 -14.39
C ARG A 101 2.54 -0.95 -14.26
N LEU A 102 2.15 -1.33 -13.04
CA LEU A 102 0.99 -2.20 -12.80
C LEU A 102 -0.32 -1.53 -13.23
N GLU A 103 -0.51 -0.24 -12.92
CA GLU A 103 -1.69 0.51 -13.35
C GLU A 103 -1.78 0.60 -14.89
N ALA A 104 -0.66 0.83 -15.57
CA ALA A 104 -0.63 0.89 -17.02
C ALA A 104 -0.93 -0.47 -17.66
N ARG A 105 -0.25 -1.53 -17.19
CA ARG A 105 -0.36 -2.88 -17.76
C ARG A 105 -1.70 -3.56 -17.48
N TYR A 106 -2.26 -3.36 -16.28
CA TYR A 106 -3.45 -4.04 -15.81
C TYR A 106 -4.66 -3.10 -15.66
N ARG A 107 -4.74 -2.04 -16.44
CA ARG A 107 -5.75 -0.99 -16.34
C ARG A 107 -7.19 -1.52 -16.26
N GLY A 108 -7.56 -2.46 -17.14
CA GLY A 108 -8.89 -3.06 -17.14
C GLY A 108 -9.17 -3.89 -15.89
N LEU A 109 -8.18 -4.66 -15.43
CA LEU A 109 -8.29 -5.49 -14.23
C LEU A 109 -8.43 -4.64 -12.96
N LEU A 110 -7.83 -3.44 -12.94
CA LEU A 110 -7.79 -2.54 -11.79
C LEU A 110 -8.99 -1.59 -11.76
N ALA A 111 -9.77 -1.49 -12.82
CA ALA A 111 -10.97 -0.65 -12.88
C ALA A 111 -11.92 -1.00 -11.73
N GLY A 112 -12.37 0.02 -10.98
CA GLY A 112 -13.25 -0.13 -9.82
C GLY A 112 -12.64 -0.84 -8.61
N LYS A 113 -11.34 -1.14 -8.61
CA LYS A 113 -10.65 -1.79 -7.49
C LYS A 113 -9.94 -0.77 -6.60
N SER A 114 -9.75 -1.14 -5.32
CA SER A 114 -9.07 -0.29 -4.35
C SER A 114 -7.62 0.02 -4.77
N PRO A 115 -7.25 1.29 -4.94
CA PRO A 115 -5.87 1.69 -5.24
C PRO A 115 -4.92 1.41 -4.08
N LEU A 116 -5.39 1.46 -2.82
CA LEU A 116 -4.59 1.12 -1.64
C LEU A 116 -4.07 -0.32 -1.70
N VAL A 117 -4.94 -1.28 -2.09
CA VAL A 117 -4.53 -2.69 -2.21
C VAL A 117 -3.50 -2.88 -3.34
N THR A 118 -3.60 -2.09 -4.42
CA THR A 118 -2.62 -2.10 -5.50
C THR A 118 -1.28 -1.51 -5.03
N ALA A 119 -1.31 -0.40 -4.28
CA ALA A 119 -0.11 0.18 -3.66
C ALA A 119 0.59 -0.81 -2.73
N ALA A 120 -0.17 -1.49 -1.86
CA ALA A 120 0.38 -2.51 -0.96
C ALA A 120 1.02 -3.68 -1.74
N ALA A 121 0.38 -4.14 -2.82
CA ALA A 121 0.97 -5.16 -3.68
C ALA A 121 2.27 -4.67 -4.33
N SER A 122 2.32 -3.41 -4.80
CA SER A 122 3.52 -2.80 -5.37
C SER A 122 4.68 -2.74 -4.36
N VAL A 123 4.40 -2.32 -3.12
CA VAL A 123 5.41 -2.28 -2.04
C VAL A 123 5.97 -3.67 -1.78
N TRP A 124 5.12 -4.69 -1.62
CA TRP A 124 5.58 -6.04 -1.36
C TRP A 124 6.39 -6.62 -2.53
N LEU A 125 5.92 -6.45 -3.77
CA LEU A 125 6.63 -6.93 -4.96
C LEU A 125 8.01 -6.28 -5.08
N THR A 126 8.10 -4.99 -4.84
CA THR A 126 9.35 -4.25 -4.86
C THR A 126 10.28 -4.69 -3.73
N ALA A 127 9.77 -4.86 -2.51
CA ALA A 127 10.55 -5.37 -1.39
C ALA A 127 11.14 -6.76 -1.71
N LYS A 128 10.34 -7.64 -2.32
CA LYS A 128 10.77 -8.95 -2.78
C LYS A 128 11.90 -8.86 -3.82
N SER A 129 11.76 -7.96 -4.79
CA SER A 129 12.78 -7.74 -5.82
C SER A 129 14.09 -7.15 -5.30
N LEU A 130 14.01 -6.38 -4.22
CA LEU A 130 15.16 -5.81 -3.52
C LEU A 130 15.78 -6.78 -2.49
N GLY A 131 15.22 -7.98 -2.33
CA GLY A 131 15.70 -8.96 -1.34
C GLY A 131 15.38 -8.58 0.12
N MET A 132 14.47 -7.64 0.37
CA MET A 132 14.10 -7.17 1.71
C MET A 132 13.22 -8.19 2.43
N ARG A 133 13.83 -9.24 2.98
CA ARG A 133 13.13 -10.40 3.58
C ARG A 133 12.28 -10.02 4.80
N ALA A 134 12.64 -8.98 5.54
CA ALA A 134 11.88 -8.49 6.70
C ALA A 134 10.49 -7.97 6.31
N ILE A 135 10.28 -7.55 5.06
CA ILE A 135 9.00 -7.01 4.57
C ILE A 135 8.16 -8.16 4.02
N THR A 136 7.35 -8.76 4.88
CA THR A 136 6.42 -9.85 4.55
C THR A 136 5.10 -9.32 4.02
N GLN A 137 4.27 -10.20 3.41
CA GLN A 137 2.90 -9.82 3.01
C GLN A 137 2.07 -9.37 4.21
N GLU A 138 2.25 -10.01 5.36
CA GLU A 138 1.54 -9.69 6.59
C GLU A 138 1.93 -8.29 7.10
N ALA A 139 3.23 -7.99 7.15
CA ALA A 139 3.73 -6.66 7.55
C ALA A 139 3.17 -5.55 6.64
N VAL A 140 3.15 -5.77 5.31
CA VAL A 140 2.60 -4.80 4.36
C VAL A 140 1.10 -4.66 4.52
N ALA A 141 0.36 -5.76 4.69
CA ALA A 141 -1.09 -5.71 4.90
C ALA A 141 -1.44 -4.95 6.18
N LYS A 142 -0.73 -5.21 7.29
CA LYS A 142 -0.85 -4.50 8.56
C LYS A 142 -0.53 -3.01 8.40
N ALA A 143 0.58 -2.67 7.78
CA ALA A 143 0.99 -1.29 7.52
C ALA A 143 -0.01 -0.51 6.64
N ALA A 144 -0.64 -1.18 5.68
CA ALA A 144 -1.66 -0.60 4.81
C ALA A 144 -3.07 -0.58 5.44
N GLY A 145 -3.30 -1.25 6.57
CA GLY A 145 -4.63 -1.38 7.18
C GLY A 145 -5.61 -2.18 6.32
N ILE A 146 -5.11 -3.21 5.60
CA ILE A 146 -5.92 -4.11 4.76
C ILE A 146 -5.80 -5.56 5.24
N SER A 147 -6.75 -6.42 4.83
CA SER A 147 -6.63 -7.84 5.14
C SER A 147 -5.54 -8.51 4.30
N HIS A 148 -4.81 -9.46 4.90
CA HIS A 148 -3.81 -10.27 4.20
C HIS A 148 -4.40 -10.98 2.97
N SER A 149 -5.65 -11.47 3.07
CA SER A 149 -6.35 -12.11 1.96
C SER A 149 -6.63 -11.16 0.78
N ALA A 150 -6.93 -9.87 1.06
CA ALA A 150 -7.12 -8.86 0.01
C ALA A 150 -5.81 -8.59 -0.74
N LEU A 151 -4.70 -8.44 -0.01
CA LEU A 151 -3.36 -8.28 -0.60
C LEU A 151 -2.98 -9.48 -1.45
N ARG A 152 -3.13 -10.69 -0.91
CA ARG A 152 -2.80 -11.94 -1.60
C ARG A 152 -3.61 -12.13 -2.90
N ARG A 153 -4.93 -11.89 -2.86
CA ARG A 153 -5.78 -11.92 -4.07
C ARG A 153 -5.31 -10.93 -5.13
N ARG A 154 -4.86 -9.74 -4.73
CA ARG A 154 -4.35 -8.73 -5.66
C ARG A 154 -3.06 -9.21 -6.32
N ILE A 155 -2.11 -9.75 -5.56
CA ILE A 155 -0.86 -10.29 -6.09
C ILE A 155 -1.15 -11.41 -7.11
N TYR A 156 -2.05 -12.33 -6.78
CA TYR A 156 -2.44 -13.39 -7.72
C TYR A 156 -3.13 -12.88 -8.99
N SER A 157 -3.92 -11.80 -8.88
CA SER A 157 -4.57 -11.22 -10.07
C SER A 157 -3.59 -10.64 -11.08
N PHE A 158 -2.37 -10.35 -10.70
CA PHE A 158 -1.29 -9.97 -11.61
C PHE A 158 -0.59 -11.16 -12.28
N GLY A 159 -1.11 -12.37 -12.12
CA GLY A 159 -0.51 -13.60 -12.65
C GLY A 159 0.74 -14.04 -11.89
N ILE A 160 1.03 -13.42 -10.77
CA ILE A 160 2.15 -13.74 -9.89
C ILE A 160 1.69 -14.87 -8.98
N ARG A 161 1.77 -16.11 -9.49
CA ARG A 161 1.61 -17.28 -8.62
C ARG A 161 2.80 -17.31 -7.68
N SER A 162 2.51 -17.44 -6.39
CA SER A 162 3.52 -17.68 -5.38
C SER A 162 4.25 -18.99 -5.72
N SER A 163 5.35 -18.90 -6.48
CA SER A 163 6.28 -19.99 -6.68
C SER A 163 7.10 -20.22 -5.40
N MET A 164 6.38 -20.46 -4.29
CA MET A 164 7.02 -20.97 -3.06
C MET A 164 7.36 -22.45 -3.17
N GLN A 165 7.01 -23.10 -4.29
CA GLN A 165 7.36 -24.51 -4.56
C GLN A 165 7.80 -24.63 -6.02
N GLY A 166 9.08 -24.43 -6.29
CA GLY A 166 9.63 -24.82 -7.58
C GLY A 166 10.68 -23.88 -8.17
N LYS A 167 11.81 -24.47 -8.50
CA LYS A 167 12.99 -23.91 -9.15
C LYS A 167 12.65 -23.26 -10.51
N GLY A 168 12.30 -21.99 -10.51
CA GLY A 168 12.10 -21.20 -11.71
C GLY A 168 12.04 -19.73 -11.37
N GLU A 169 12.73 -18.89 -12.12
CA GLU A 169 12.66 -17.44 -11.93
C GLU A 169 11.23 -16.95 -12.10
N PRO A 170 10.71 -16.17 -11.15
CA PRO A 170 9.33 -15.68 -11.24
C PRO A 170 9.18 -14.76 -12.46
N ARG A 171 8.19 -15.00 -13.30
CA ARG A 171 7.88 -14.22 -14.54
C ARG A 171 7.77 -12.70 -14.34
N TRP A 172 7.65 -12.22 -13.09
CA TRP A 172 7.60 -10.78 -12.79
C TRP A 172 8.99 -10.11 -12.74
N ILE A 173 10.08 -10.88 -12.68
CA ILE A 173 11.45 -10.33 -12.74
C ILE A 173 11.67 -9.60 -14.07
N GLY A 174 11.11 -10.08 -15.18
CA GLY A 174 11.13 -9.37 -16.45
C GLY A 174 10.43 -8.02 -16.47
N LEU A 175 9.55 -7.73 -15.48
CA LEU A 175 8.91 -6.42 -15.31
C LEU A 175 9.84 -5.37 -14.68
N ILE A 176 10.92 -5.83 -14.04
CA ILE A 176 11.86 -4.98 -13.30
C ILE A 176 13.13 -4.73 -14.11
N GLN A 177 13.49 -5.66 -15.02
CA GLN A 177 14.75 -5.63 -15.76
C GLN A 177 14.68 -4.87 -17.09
N SER A 178 13.49 -4.52 -17.59
CA SER A 178 13.32 -3.72 -18.80
C SER A 178 13.35 -2.22 -18.47
N SER A 179 14.49 -1.74 -18.02
CA SER A 179 14.84 -0.31 -17.92
C SER A 179 16.21 -0.11 -18.49
#